data_c977d9548459066e8950bb3510864e53
#
_entry.id   c977d9548459066e8950bb3510864e53
#
_cell.length_a   1.000
_cell.length_b   1.000
_cell.length_c   1.000
_cell.angle_alpha   90.00
_cell.angle_beta   90.00
_cell.angle_gamma   90.00
#
_symmetry.space_group_name_H-M   'P 1'
#
loop_
_entity.id
_entity.type
_entity.pdbx_description
1 polymer ?
#
loop_
_entity_poly.entity_id
_entity_poly.type
_entity_poly.pdbx_seq_one_letter_code
_entity_poly.pdbx_strand_id
1 'polypeptide(L)'
;EQMGVALVEGKDLYVENDKVYMKTISGGIRVDCIYRRLNDTFLDPKAFYKGSLIGVPGLFKAYRKGNVAILNAPGTGFADDKLIYSYVPEIIKYYLGEEPKLKQVETFRCFEKLQRDHVIENIGKMVVKPADGSGGYGIMIGPKAKIKEREMFQRRIKDNPRNYIA
;
A
#
# COMPACT_ATOMS: atom_id res chain seq x y z
N GLU A 1 -9.90 -22.18 0.12
CA GLU A 1 -10.18 -23.62 0.00
C GLU A 1 -11.20 -23.94 -1.09
N GLN A 2 -12.34 -23.26 -1.17
CA GLN A 2 -13.38 -23.50 -2.21
C GLN A 2 -12.87 -23.35 -3.65
N MET A 3 -11.79 -22.60 -3.87
CA MET A 3 -11.16 -22.39 -5.19
C MET A 3 -9.99 -23.34 -5.43
N GLY A 4 -9.72 -24.31 -4.57
CA GLY A 4 -8.56 -25.21 -4.67
C GLY A 4 -7.20 -24.55 -4.42
N VAL A 5 -7.19 -23.35 -3.81
CA VAL A 5 -5.97 -22.62 -3.45
C VAL A 5 -5.69 -22.81 -1.97
N ALA A 6 -4.47 -23.22 -1.63
CA ALA A 6 -4.04 -23.36 -0.23
C ALA A 6 -3.88 -21.96 0.41
N LEU A 7 -4.50 -21.76 1.58
CA LEU A 7 -4.27 -20.61 2.43
C LEU A 7 -3.13 -20.94 3.41
N VAL A 8 -2.04 -20.16 3.34
CA VAL A 8 -0.82 -20.42 4.11
C VAL A 8 -0.27 -19.15 4.76
N GLU A 9 0.47 -19.30 5.83
CA GLU A 9 1.27 -18.23 6.43
C GLU A 9 2.75 -18.35 5.99
N GLY A 10 3.54 -17.29 6.19
CA GLY A 10 4.96 -17.31 5.83
C GLY A 10 5.77 -18.45 6.47
N LYS A 11 5.39 -18.89 7.69
CA LYS A 11 6.02 -20.01 8.39
C LYS A 11 5.81 -21.37 7.71
N ASP A 12 4.76 -21.48 6.89
CA ASP A 12 4.42 -22.72 6.16
C ASP A 12 5.20 -22.82 4.84
N LEU A 13 5.89 -21.74 4.46
CA LEU A 13 6.73 -21.70 3.27
C LEU A 13 8.22 -21.72 3.62
N TYR A 14 9.02 -22.22 2.70
CA TYR A 14 10.48 -22.10 2.76
C TYR A 14 11.09 -22.03 1.36
N VAL A 15 12.33 -21.54 1.30
CA VAL A 15 13.08 -21.43 0.06
C VAL A 15 14.30 -22.35 0.14
N GLU A 16 14.42 -23.23 -0.82
CA GLU A 16 15.57 -24.12 -1.00
C GLU A 16 16.03 -24.10 -2.46
N ASN A 17 17.33 -23.94 -2.68
CA ASN A 17 17.92 -23.82 -4.02
C ASN A 17 17.21 -22.79 -4.92
N ASP A 18 16.87 -21.63 -4.31
CA ASP A 18 16.13 -20.53 -4.94
C ASP A 18 14.73 -20.91 -5.47
N LYS A 19 14.13 -21.97 -4.99
CA LYS A 19 12.76 -22.42 -5.28
C LYS A 19 11.93 -22.39 -4.02
N VAL A 20 10.64 -22.09 -4.16
CA VAL A 20 9.71 -21.99 -3.02
C VAL A 20 8.96 -23.30 -2.84
N TYR A 21 8.82 -23.70 -1.59
CA TYR A 21 8.10 -24.92 -1.20
C TYR A 21 7.15 -24.62 -0.04
N MET A 22 5.99 -25.26 -0.05
CA MET A 22 5.06 -25.34 1.07
C MET A 22 5.37 -26.59 1.90
N LYS A 23 5.45 -26.43 3.21
CA LYS A 23 5.65 -27.53 4.16
C LYS A 23 4.39 -28.38 4.26
N THR A 24 4.52 -29.68 4.15
CA THR A 24 3.46 -30.65 4.42
C THR A 24 4.00 -31.82 5.23
N ILE A 25 3.13 -32.65 5.78
CA ILE A 25 3.53 -33.85 6.53
C ILE A 25 4.27 -34.88 5.66
N SER A 26 4.06 -34.85 4.35
CA SER A 26 4.72 -35.72 3.38
C SER A 26 5.96 -35.09 2.70
N GLY A 27 6.38 -33.91 3.14
CA GLY A 27 7.51 -33.17 2.60
C GLY A 27 7.15 -31.84 2.00
N GLY A 28 8.06 -31.28 1.20
CA GLY A 28 7.85 -29.98 0.54
C GLY A 28 7.11 -30.09 -0.77
N ILE A 29 6.04 -29.35 -0.95
CA ILE A 29 5.34 -29.22 -2.24
C ILE A 29 5.82 -27.92 -2.91
N ARG A 30 6.23 -28.01 -4.18
CA ARG A 30 6.66 -26.88 -4.99
C ARG A 30 5.54 -25.83 -5.11
N VAL A 31 5.92 -24.56 -4.91
CA VAL A 31 5.02 -23.40 -5.08
C VAL A 31 5.52 -22.59 -6.27
N ASP A 32 4.69 -22.48 -7.30
CA ASP A 32 5.02 -21.76 -8.52
C ASP A 32 4.36 -20.37 -8.56
N CYS A 33 3.31 -20.16 -7.77
CA CYS A 33 2.58 -18.89 -7.69
C CYS A 33 2.10 -18.61 -6.27
N ILE A 34 2.28 -17.37 -5.82
CA ILE A 34 1.81 -16.86 -4.54
C ILE A 34 0.91 -15.64 -4.78
N TYR A 35 -0.36 -15.71 -4.36
CA TYR A 35 -1.19 -14.54 -4.19
C TYR A 35 -1.00 -14.00 -2.77
N ARG A 36 -0.39 -12.83 -2.64
CA ARG A 36 -0.06 -12.26 -1.33
C ARG A 36 -1.04 -11.21 -0.85
N ARG A 37 -1.21 -11.16 0.47
CA ARG A 37 -1.88 -10.08 1.19
C ARG A 37 -0.90 -9.31 2.10
N LEU A 38 0.37 -9.69 2.05
CA LEU A 38 1.45 -9.12 2.86
C LEU A 38 2.08 -7.91 2.16
N ASN A 39 2.36 -6.84 2.92
CA ASN A 39 3.08 -5.68 2.42
C ASN A 39 4.52 -6.06 2.03
N ASP A 40 5.09 -5.37 1.02
CA ASP A 40 6.45 -5.56 0.54
C ASP A 40 7.49 -5.57 1.66
N THR A 41 7.36 -4.63 2.60
CA THR A 41 8.26 -4.49 3.76
C THR A 41 8.44 -5.79 4.55
N PHE A 42 7.38 -6.58 4.67
CA PHE A 42 7.40 -7.82 5.46
C PHE A 42 7.57 -9.08 4.64
N LEU A 43 7.65 -8.98 3.32
CA LEU A 43 7.64 -10.12 2.39
C LEU A 43 8.85 -11.05 2.57
N ASP A 44 10.04 -10.50 2.74
CA ASP A 44 11.29 -11.26 2.87
C ASP A 44 12.26 -10.55 3.83
N PRO A 45 12.57 -11.13 5.01
CA PRO A 45 13.49 -10.51 5.96
C PRO A 45 14.93 -10.40 5.45
N LYS A 46 15.33 -11.14 4.41
CA LYS A 46 16.66 -11.02 3.80
C LYS A 46 16.75 -9.89 2.78
N ALA A 47 15.60 -9.41 2.26
CA ALA A 47 15.59 -8.39 1.22
C ALA A 47 15.07 -7.04 1.72
N PHE A 48 14.13 -7.04 2.68
CA PHE A 48 13.44 -5.86 3.14
C PHE A 48 13.65 -5.62 4.65
N TYR A 49 12.63 -5.82 5.47
CA TYR A 49 12.72 -5.59 6.91
C TYR A 49 13.24 -6.83 7.64
N LYS A 50 14.46 -6.75 8.16
CA LYS A 50 15.15 -7.87 8.83
C LYS A 50 14.39 -8.45 10.04
N GLY A 51 13.55 -7.66 10.69
CA GLY A 51 12.71 -8.08 11.83
C GLY A 51 11.39 -8.74 11.42
N SER A 52 11.14 -8.96 10.14
CA SER A 52 9.90 -9.61 9.70
C SER A 52 9.85 -11.07 10.15
N LEU A 53 8.87 -11.41 10.97
CA LEU A 53 8.57 -12.79 11.41
C LEU A 53 7.49 -13.45 10.56
N ILE A 54 6.84 -12.71 9.67
CA ILE A 54 5.70 -13.17 8.85
C ILE A 54 6.06 -13.36 7.38
N GLY A 55 7.26 -12.93 6.99
CA GLY A 55 7.79 -13.10 5.64
C GLY A 55 8.54 -14.44 5.47
N VAL A 56 8.94 -14.72 4.23
CA VAL A 56 9.66 -15.95 3.86
C VAL A 56 11.11 -15.61 3.48
N PRO A 57 12.11 -16.05 4.26
CA PRO A 57 13.50 -15.74 3.98
C PRO A 57 13.97 -16.26 2.61
N GLY A 58 14.42 -15.37 1.73
CA GLY A 58 14.90 -15.72 0.38
C GLY A 58 13.83 -15.74 -0.70
N LEU A 59 12.56 -15.44 -0.37
CA LEU A 59 11.46 -15.41 -1.31
C LEU A 59 11.70 -14.39 -2.45
N PHE A 60 12.18 -13.20 -2.12
CA PHE A 60 12.45 -12.17 -3.12
C PHE A 60 13.57 -12.56 -4.09
N LYS A 61 14.57 -13.32 -3.61
CA LYS A 61 15.60 -13.88 -4.49
C LYS A 61 15.03 -14.92 -5.45
N ALA A 62 14.17 -15.82 -4.96
CA ALA A 62 13.48 -16.81 -5.78
C ALA A 62 12.60 -16.13 -6.86
N TYR A 63 11.85 -15.08 -6.48
CA TYR A 63 11.06 -14.26 -7.38
C TYR A 63 11.93 -13.61 -8.46
N ARG A 64 13.01 -12.94 -8.11
CA ARG A 64 13.93 -12.30 -9.08
C ARG A 64 14.56 -13.27 -10.07
N LYS A 65 14.70 -14.53 -9.69
CA LYS A 65 15.18 -15.61 -10.57
C LYS A 65 14.07 -16.22 -11.45
N GLY A 66 12.83 -15.73 -11.34
CA GLY A 66 11.70 -16.27 -12.11
C GLY A 66 11.23 -17.64 -11.62
N ASN A 67 11.64 -18.07 -10.42
CA ASN A 67 11.30 -19.38 -9.88
C ASN A 67 9.97 -19.43 -9.15
N VAL A 68 9.31 -18.30 -8.96
CA VAL A 68 7.96 -18.17 -8.39
C VAL A 68 7.32 -16.89 -8.89
N ALA A 69 6.05 -16.93 -9.24
CA ALA A 69 5.26 -15.73 -9.51
C ALA A 69 4.69 -15.18 -8.20
N ILE A 70 4.70 -13.87 -8.02
CA ILE A 70 4.06 -13.21 -6.88
C ILE A 70 3.01 -12.22 -7.38
N LEU A 71 1.78 -12.49 -7.06
CA LEU A 71 0.61 -11.64 -7.30
C LEU A 71 0.22 -10.97 -5.95
N ASN A 72 0.06 -9.77 -5.86
CA ASN A 72 0.50 -8.57 -6.51
C ASN A 72 2.05 -8.47 -6.49
N ALA A 73 2.66 -8.09 -7.60
CA ALA A 73 4.11 -8.05 -7.71
C ALA A 73 4.76 -7.14 -6.65
N PRO A 74 5.93 -7.49 -6.10
CA PRO A 74 6.70 -6.57 -5.27
C PRO A 74 6.98 -5.25 -6.01
N GLY A 75 6.85 -4.13 -5.31
CA GLY A 75 7.02 -2.79 -5.87
C GLY A 75 5.73 -2.14 -6.39
N THR A 76 4.59 -2.83 -6.38
CA THR A 76 3.30 -2.26 -6.82
C THR A 76 2.60 -1.40 -5.76
N GLY A 77 3.21 -1.21 -4.60
CA GLY A 77 2.65 -0.42 -3.49
C GLY A 77 2.34 1.05 -3.84
N PHE A 78 2.94 1.59 -4.90
CA PHE A 78 2.57 2.93 -5.39
C PHE A 78 1.10 3.02 -5.84
N ALA A 79 0.48 1.91 -6.24
CA ALA A 79 -0.93 1.86 -6.62
C ALA A 79 -1.88 2.07 -5.41
N ASP A 80 -1.37 1.84 -4.19
CA ASP A 80 -2.10 2.08 -2.94
C ASP A 80 -1.90 3.51 -2.40
N ASP A 81 -0.97 4.29 -2.98
CA ASP A 81 -0.71 5.67 -2.60
C ASP A 81 -1.91 6.56 -3.00
N LYS A 82 -2.54 7.17 -2.00
CA LYS A 82 -3.72 8.01 -2.19
C LYS A 82 -3.44 9.27 -2.99
N LEU A 83 -2.18 9.69 -3.05
CA LEU A 83 -1.76 10.78 -3.92
C LEU A 83 -1.81 10.35 -5.39
N ILE A 84 -1.35 9.14 -5.72
CA ILE A 84 -1.47 8.57 -7.07
C ILE A 84 -2.94 8.41 -7.44
N TYR A 85 -3.78 7.94 -6.49
CA TYR A 85 -5.23 7.87 -6.71
C TYR A 85 -5.83 9.20 -7.13
N SER A 86 -5.36 10.33 -6.57
CA SER A 86 -5.87 11.66 -6.93
C SER A 86 -5.63 12.06 -8.39
N TYR A 87 -4.68 11.40 -9.07
CA TYR A 87 -4.39 11.61 -10.49
C TYR A 87 -5.15 10.66 -11.43
N VAL A 88 -5.88 9.68 -10.91
CA VAL A 88 -6.56 8.69 -11.76
C VAL A 88 -7.45 9.32 -12.83
N PRO A 89 -8.24 10.39 -12.57
CA PRO A 89 -9.00 11.05 -13.63
C PRO A 89 -8.12 11.63 -14.76
N GLU A 90 -7.01 12.25 -14.39
CA GLU A 90 -6.06 12.81 -15.34
C GLU A 90 -5.35 11.71 -16.15
N ILE A 91 -5.03 10.58 -15.50
CA ILE A 91 -4.42 9.40 -16.12
C ILE A 91 -5.38 8.78 -17.15
N ILE A 92 -6.66 8.62 -16.80
CA ILE A 92 -7.69 8.10 -17.71
C ILE A 92 -7.79 9.00 -18.94
N LYS A 93 -7.91 10.31 -18.73
CA LYS A 93 -8.00 11.26 -19.82
C LYS A 93 -6.76 11.25 -20.72
N TYR A 94 -5.58 11.18 -20.12
CA TYR A 94 -4.31 11.17 -20.87
C TYR A 94 -4.13 9.91 -21.72
N TYR A 95 -4.35 8.72 -21.14
CA TYR A 95 -4.08 7.45 -21.83
C TYR A 95 -5.24 6.94 -22.69
N LEU A 96 -6.48 7.19 -22.28
CA LEU A 96 -7.66 6.67 -22.97
C LEU A 96 -8.40 7.73 -23.79
N GLY A 97 -8.13 9.02 -23.55
CA GLY A 97 -8.89 10.12 -24.18
C GLY A 97 -10.35 10.19 -23.71
N GLU A 98 -10.69 9.53 -22.59
CA GLU A 98 -12.04 9.42 -22.08
C GLU A 98 -12.20 10.19 -20.77
N GLU A 99 -13.43 10.61 -20.46
CA GLU A 99 -13.75 11.11 -19.12
C GLU A 99 -14.04 9.92 -18.17
N PRO A 100 -13.65 10.00 -16.88
CA PRO A 100 -13.91 8.93 -15.91
C PRO A 100 -15.40 8.60 -15.79
N LYS A 101 -15.78 7.33 -15.94
CA LYS A 101 -17.15 6.87 -15.76
C LYS A 101 -17.62 6.88 -14.30
N LEU A 102 -16.68 6.60 -13.39
CA LEU A 102 -16.93 6.67 -11.94
C LEU A 102 -16.49 8.03 -11.41
N LYS A 103 -17.39 8.69 -10.69
CA LYS A 103 -17.04 9.94 -9.99
C LYS A 103 -16.08 9.65 -8.85
N GLN A 104 -14.99 10.39 -8.80
CA GLN A 104 -14.04 10.35 -7.70
C GLN A 104 -14.43 11.40 -6.63
N VAL A 105 -14.15 11.12 -5.37
CA VAL A 105 -14.25 12.10 -4.31
C VAL A 105 -13.23 13.20 -4.56
N GLU A 106 -13.65 14.47 -4.46
CA GLU A 106 -12.74 15.60 -4.56
C GLU A 106 -11.58 15.44 -3.58
N THR A 107 -10.38 15.54 -4.10
CA THR A 107 -9.16 15.23 -3.34
C THR A 107 -8.11 16.30 -3.59
N PHE A 108 -7.70 16.97 -2.52
CA PHE A 108 -6.69 18.02 -2.53
C PHE A 108 -5.31 17.45 -2.21
N ARG A 109 -4.33 17.80 -3.02
CA ARG A 109 -2.93 17.39 -2.92
C ARG A 109 -2.16 18.41 -2.09
N CYS A 110 -1.85 18.09 -0.85
CA CYS A 110 -1.23 19.06 0.07
C CYS A 110 0.19 19.50 -0.33
N PHE A 111 0.88 18.80 -1.23
CA PHE A 111 2.17 19.27 -1.74
C PHE A 111 2.03 20.47 -2.67
N GLU A 112 0.90 20.66 -3.32
CA GLU A 112 0.60 21.83 -4.12
C GLU A 112 0.20 23.01 -3.20
N LYS A 113 0.93 24.12 -3.30
CA LYS A 113 0.77 25.24 -2.35
C LYS A 113 -0.66 25.74 -2.24
N LEU A 114 -1.32 25.99 -3.36
CA LEU A 114 -2.69 26.53 -3.37
C LEU A 114 -3.69 25.56 -2.75
N GLN A 115 -3.59 24.28 -3.07
CA GLN A 115 -4.47 23.26 -2.50
C GLN A 115 -4.18 23.05 -1.00
N ARG A 116 -2.92 23.07 -0.60
CA ARG A 116 -2.53 22.99 0.83
C ARG A 116 -3.10 24.16 1.64
N ASP A 117 -2.98 25.38 1.14
CA ASP A 117 -3.49 26.56 1.82
C ASP A 117 -5.01 26.44 2.00
N HIS A 118 -5.73 26.03 0.94
CA HIS A 118 -7.17 25.73 1.01
C HIS A 118 -7.52 24.66 2.04
N VAL A 119 -6.74 23.55 2.10
CA VAL A 119 -6.93 22.48 3.08
C VAL A 119 -6.74 23.00 4.51
N ILE A 120 -5.69 23.79 4.75
CA ILE A 120 -5.40 24.34 6.07
C ILE A 120 -6.52 25.27 6.55
N GLU A 121 -7.03 26.13 5.69
CA GLU A 121 -8.14 27.04 6.01
C GLU A 121 -9.45 26.28 6.29
N ASN A 122 -9.71 25.23 5.57
CA ASN A 122 -10.96 24.47 5.63
C ASN A 122 -10.85 23.13 6.38
N ILE A 123 -9.78 22.90 7.12
CA ILE A 123 -9.43 21.59 7.72
C ILE A 123 -10.56 20.99 8.59
N GLY A 124 -11.37 21.85 9.20
CA GLY A 124 -12.52 21.43 10.01
C GLY A 124 -13.66 20.80 9.21
N LYS A 125 -13.67 20.93 7.87
CA LYS A 125 -14.69 20.36 6.98
C LYS A 125 -14.17 19.16 6.18
N MET A 126 -12.88 18.83 6.30
CA MET A 126 -12.20 17.86 5.46
C MET A 126 -11.83 16.58 6.21
N VAL A 127 -11.58 15.51 5.47
CA VAL A 127 -10.94 14.30 5.97
C VAL A 127 -9.50 14.30 5.48
N VAL A 128 -8.55 14.45 6.39
CA VAL A 128 -7.12 14.45 6.08
C VAL A 128 -6.56 13.04 6.28
N LYS A 129 -5.80 12.56 5.29
CA LYS A 129 -5.22 11.21 5.28
C LYS A 129 -3.74 11.26 4.92
N PRO A 130 -2.90 10.39 5.52
CA PRO A 130 -1.57 10.14 4.97
C PRO A 130 -1.68 9.53 3.57
N ALA A 131 -0.81 9.93 2.65
CA ALA A 131 -0.79 9.42 1.28
C ALA A 131 -0.49 7.92 1.23
N ASP A 132 0.49 7.48 2.01
CA ASP A 132 1.02 6.10 2.07
C ASP A 132 0.42 5.23 3.19
N GLY A 133 -0.44 5.78 4.04
CA GLY A 133 -1.02 5.07 5.18
C GLY A 133 -2.09 4.05 4.80
N SER A 134 -2.25 3.01 5.61
CA SER A 134 -3.29 1.99 5.50
C SER A 134 -3.99 1.74 6.85
N GLY A 135 -5.07 0.95 6.87
CA GLY A 135 -5.75 0.53 8.09
C GLY A 135 -6.43 1.64 8.90
N GLY A 136 -6.59 2.83 8.33
CA GLY A 136 -7.22 3.98 9.03
C GLY A 136 -6.28 4.72 9.97
N TYR A 137 -5.03 4.33 10.09
CA TYR A 137 -4.07 5.02 10.96
C TYR A 137 -3.70 6.41 10.40
N GLY A 138 -3.60 7.38 11.30
CA GLY A 138 -3.20 8.74 10.93
C GLY A 138 -4.27 9.53 10.15
N ILE A 139 -5.53 9.10 10.16
CA ILE A 139 -6.64 9.83 9.55
C ILE A 139 -7.21 10.83 10.57
N MET A 140 -7.49 12.05 10.12
CA MET A 140 -8.23 13.05 10.88
C MET A 140 -9.54 13.38 10.17
N ILE A 141 -10.65 13.24 10.88
CA ILE A 141 -11.98 13.61 10.37
C ILE A 141 -12.32 15.00 10.93
N GLY A 142 -12.09 16.03 10.12
CA GLY A 142 -12.20 17.42 10.52
C GLY A 142 -13.49 17.77 11.27
N PRO A 143 -14.69 17.40 10.79
CA PRO A 143 -15.94 17.68 11.53
C PRO A 143 -16.02 17.08 12.93
N LYS A 144 -15.29 15.98 13.19
CA LYS A 144 -15.27 15.28 14.49
C LYS A 144 -14.03 15.63 15.33
N ALA A 145 -13.02 16.25 14.72
CA ALA A 145 -11.74 16.51 15.36
C ALA A 145 -11.83 17.71 16.33
N LYS A 146 -11.16 17.62 17.47
CA LYS A 146 -10.99 18.74 18.41
C LYS A 146 -10.05 19.79 17.81
N ILE A 147 -10.12 21.03 18.31
CA ILE A 147 -9.28 22.15 17.83
C ILE A 147 -7.78 21.78 17.88
N LYS A 148 -7.30 21.24 19.01
CA LYS A 148 -5.90 20.84 19.16
C LYS A 148 -5.46 19.78 18.14
N GLU A 149 -6.35 18.88 17.75
CA GLU A 149 -6.06 17.85 16.75
C GLU A 149 -5.95 18.48 15.34
N ARG A 150 -6.86 19.40 14.99
CA ARG A 150 -6.80 20.15 13.72
C ARG A 150 -5.50 20.94 13.62
N GLU A 151 -5.11 21.66 14.68
CA GLU A 151 -3.84 22.41 14.74
C GLU A 151 -2.63 21.49 14.57
N MET A 152 -2.64 20.33 15.21
CA MET A 152 -1.58 19.33 15.05
C MET A 152 -1.48 18.85 13.59
N PHE A 153 -2.60 18.57 12.93
CA PHE A 153 -2.60 18.15 11.53
C PHE A 153 -2.20 19.28 10.58
N GLN A 154 -2.59 20.53 10.85
CA GLN A 154 -2.11 21.69 10.09
C GLN A 154 -0.57 21.80 10.13
N ARG A 155 0.05 21.58 11.30
CA ARG A 155 1.51 21.55 11.44
C ARG A 155 2.11 20.40 10.64
N ARG A 156 1.61 19.17 10.79
CA ARG A 156 2.08 17.99 10.04
C ARG A 156 2.00 18.18 8.53
N ILE A 157 0.92 18.77 8.03
CA ILE A 157 0.76 19.09 6.60
C ILE A 157 1.81 20.10 6.14
N LYS A 158 2.11 21.12 6.94
CA LYS A 158 3.15 22.12 6.63
C LYS A 158 4.55 21.51 6.64
N ASP A 159 4.83 20.63 7.62
CA ASP A 159 6.14 20.02 7.79
C ASP A 159 6.44 18.94 6.72
N ASN A 160 5.42 18.18 6.32
CA ASN A 160 5.56 17.13 5.30
C ASN A 160 4.36 17.10 4.35
N PRO A 161 4.22 18.13 3.48
CA PRO A 161 3.04 18.29 2.62
C PRO A 161 2.87 17.16 1.60
N ARG A 162 3.98 16.51 1.17
CA ARG A 162 3.93 15.38 0.22
C ARG A 162 3.18 14.18 0.79
N ASN A 163 3.19 14.00 2.09
CA ASN A 163 2.59 12.83 2.73
C ASN A 163 1.13 13.00 3.13
N TYR A 164 0.45 14.04 2.66
CA TYR A 164 -0.96 14.28 3.00
C TYR A 164 -1.81 14.63 1.80
N ILE A 165 -3.04 14.10 1.86
CA ILE A 165 -4.18 14.50 1.01
C ILE A 165 -5.38 14.84 1.89
N ALA A 166 -6.33 15.54 1.35
CA ALA A 166 -7.58 15.88 2.03
C ALA A 166 -8.77 15.77 1.07
#